data_4d47ecf2690acc8507a79d388b876af7
#
_entry.id   4d47ecf2690acc8507a79d388b876af7
#
_cell.length_a   1.000
_cell.length_b   1.000
_cell.length_c   1.000
_cell.angle_alpha   90.00
_cell.angle_beta   90.00
_cell.angle_gamma   90.00
#
_symmetry.space_group_name_H-M   'P 1'
#
loop_
_entity.id
_entity.type
_entity.pdbx_description
1 polymer ?
#
loop_
_entity_poly.entity_id
_entity_poly.type
_entity_poly.pdbx_seq_one_letter_code
_entity_poly.pdbx_strand_id
1 'polypeptide(L)'
;MSEMKLYYNNADIYKNISMNYCVHEMNAGKRSDSLTIKFNDVSSIWSVWNPDTSDIIRVKYGNTDSGDMYIHSVTSENGIFTLRALSVPPGNLEKKSRDWEKIRLTRLVAQIAEENGLSYQLYGVDEQVYSRVVQDNETDFAFLDRICECESCCFMIYDKTIVVYSEPYMESRNAGTLEVGENGKFHYSKIYEKYKTCRVVNGKFSGEFSTDYGKGVLNITDLKPLSSSEAIRLSKAMLRKYNKDSVCGKITKSIVDKYSAANVVNLKTVKAPAWEKKMFITSIRNNYLENRSDIYFRECLEGY
;
A
#
# COMPACT_ATOMS: atom_id res chain seq x y z
N MET A 1 10.74 -25.15 -10.63
CA MET A 1 10.26 -24.54 -9.36
C MET A 1 11.05 -23.28 -9.12
N SER A 2 10.41 -22.20 -8.75
CA SER A 2 11.12 -20.96 -8.40
C SER A 2 11.98 -21.21 -7.16
N GLU A 3 13.24 -20.78 -7.22
CA GLU A 3 14.16 -20.91 -6.09
C GLU A 3 13.80 -19.88 -5.03
N MET A 4 13.69 -20.29 -3.77
CA MET A 4 13.50 -19.41 -2.63
C MET A 4 14.84 -19.08 -2.00
N LYS A 5 15.05 -17.81 -1.64
CA LYS A 5 16.19 -17.31 -0.86
C LYS A 5 15.69 -16.47 0.29
N LEU A 6 16.35 -16.62 1.43
CA LEU A 6 16.08 -15.79 2.61
C LEU A 6 17.40 -15.20 3.11
N TYR A 7 17.45 -13.88 3.09
CA TYR A 7 18.63 -13.16 3.55
C TYR A 7 18.36 -12.56 4.93
N TYR A 8 19.34 -12.69 5.80
CA TYR A 8 19.40 -12.01 7.08
C TYR A 8 20.71 -11.22 7.14
N ASN A 9 20.62 -9.90 7.28
CA ASN A 9 21.76 -8.98 7.20
C ASN A 9 22.68 -9.30 6.01
N ASN A 10 22.07 -9.51 4.82
CA ASN A 10 22.70 -9.87 3.55
C ASN A 10 23.27 -11.30 3.44
N ALA A 11 23.24 -12.11 4.49
CA ALA A 11 23.65 -13.52 4.41
C ALA A 11 22.47 -14.41 4.00
N ASP A 12 22.63 -15.25 2.97
CA ASP A 12 21.60 -16.23 2.60
C ASP A 12 21.59 -17.37 3.63
N ILE A 13 20.52 -17.42 4.41
CA ILE A 13 20.33 -18.39 5.48
C ILE A 13 19.34 -19.51 5.14
N TYR A 14 18.71 -19.47 3.95
CA TYR A 14 17.60 -20.35 3.61
C TYR A 14 17.92 -21.85 3.80
N LYS A 15 19.12 -22.28 3.39
CA LYS A 15 19.53 -23.69 3.49
C LYS A 15 19.89 -24.14 4.92
N ASN A 16 20.10 -23.20 5.83
CA ASN A 16 20.56 -23.46 7.19
C ASN A 16 19.42 -23.45 8.22
N ILE A 17 18.18 -23.25 7.77
CA ILE A 17 17.01 -23.09 8.65
C ILE A 17 15.92 -24.09 8.33
N SER A 18 15.12 -24.42 9.33
CA SER A 18 13.87 -25.19 9.17
C SER A 18 12.68 -24.23 9.29
N MET A 19 12.17 -23.79 8.14
CA MET A 19 11.09 -22.84 8.07
C MET A 19 9.77 -23.56 7.75
N ASN A 20 8.72 -23.31 8.52
CA ASN A 20 7.39 -23.91 8.34
C ASN A 20 6.30 -22.92 7.90
N TYR A 21 6.62 -21.61 7.84
CA TYR A 21 5.72 -20.58 7.38
C TYR A 21 6.51 -19.39 6.82
N CYS A 22 6.10 -18.89 5.66
CA CYS A 22 6.65 -17.67 5.08
C CYS A 22 5.59 -16.95 4.28
N VAL A 23 5.12 -15.83 4.81
CA VAL A 23 4.09 -15.00 4.18
C VAL A 23 4.61 -13.59 4.00
N HIS A 24 4.61 -13.14 2.76
CA HIS A 24 4.90 -11.76 2.35
C HIS A 24 3.61 -11.08 1.92
N GLU A 25 3.29 -9.95 2.51
CA GLU A 25 2.13 -9.12 2.17
C GLU A 25 2.60 -7.78 1.62
N MET A 26 2.28 -7.52 0.36
CA MET A 26 2.53 -6.27 -0.36
C MET A 26 1.27 -5.42 -0.37
N ASN A 27 1.35 -4.15 -0.07
CA ASN A 27 0.21 -3.22 0.01
C ASN A 27 0.39 -2.01 -0.89
N ALA A 28 -0.68 -1.57 -1.52
CA ALA A 28 -0.71 -0.38 -2.37
C ALA A 28 -0.94 0.93 -1.58
N GLY A 29 -0.37 1.03 -0.40
CA GLY A 29 -0.56 2.16 0.52
C GLY A 29 -1.45 1.84 1.72
N LYS A 30 -1.60 2.77 2.67
CA LYS A 30 -2.30 2.67 3.96
C LYS A 30 -1.70 1.69 4.97
N ARG A 31 -0.95 0.71 4.52
CA ARG A 31 -0.27 -0.28 5.37
C ARG A 31 1.13 -0.49 4.82
N SER A 32 2.08 -0.71 5.71
CA SER A 32 3.41 -1.17 5.32
C SER A 32 3.35 -2.59 4.75
N ASP A 33 4.27 -2.90 3.85
CA ASP A 33 4.51 -4.29 3.50
C ASP A 33 5.00 -5.05 4.72
N SER A 34 4.67 -6.33 4.80
CA SER A 34 5.04 -7.16 5.94
C SER A 34 5.53 -8.54 5.51
N LEU A 35 6.47 -9.07 6.27
CA LEU A 35 6.99 -10.42 6.12
C LEU A 35 6.81 -11.14 7.47
N THR A 36 6.13 -12.28 7.45
CA THR A 36 5.98 -13.13 8.63
C THR A 36 6.59 -14.49 8.34
N ILE A 37 7.56 -14.88 9.14
CA ILE A 37 8.27 -16.16 9.01
C ILE A 37 8.16 -16.92 10.33
N LYS A 38 7.96 -18.25 10.23
CA LYS A 38 8.03 -19.13 11.39
C LYS A 38 9.09 -20.20 11.16
N PHE A 39 9.95 -20.35 12.14
CA PHE A 39 11.03 -21.32 12.17
C PHE A 39 10.75 -22.40 13.21
N ASN A 40 11.18 -23.63 12.94
CA ASN A 40 11.28 -24.64 13.99
C ASN A 40 12.49 -24.29 14.88
N ASP A 41 12.25 -24.07 16.15
CA ASP A 41 13.24 -23.63 17.11
C ASP A 41 13.31 -24.55 18.35
N VAL A 42 13.16 -25.86 18.12
CA VAL A 42 13.21 -26.88 19.20
C VAL A 42 14.53 -26.84 19.95
N SER A 43 15.62 -26.46 19.27
CA SER A 43 16.95 -26.31 19.88
C SER A 43 17.21 -24.91 20.46
N SER A 44 16.21 -24.03 20.47
CA SER A 44 16.27 -22.65 20.97
C SER A 44 17.38 -21.78 20.35
N ILE A 45 17.81 -22.09 19.13
CA ILE A 45 18.88 -21.36 18.42
C ILE A 45 18.45 -19.92 18.13
N TRP A 46 17.24 -19.74 17.60
CA TRP A 46 16.68 -18.43 17.30
C TRP A 46 16.34 -17.62 18.54
N SER A 47 15.84 -18.27 19.58
CA SER A 47 15.54 -17.62 20.85
C SER A 47 16.80 -17.11 21.55
N VAL A 48 17.94 -17.79 21.37
CA VAL A 48 19.26 -17.36 21.89
C VAL A 48 19.87 -16.26 21.03
N TRP A 49 19.68 -16.30 19.72
CA TRP A 49 20.23 -15.30 18.81
C TRP A 49 19.67 -13.90 19.01
N ASN A 50 18.39 -13.80 19.41
CA ASN A 50 17.72 -12.55 19.77
C ASN A 50 17.82 -11.44 18.72
N PRO A 51 17.18 -11.59 17.54
CA PRO A 51 17.20 -10.58 16.47
C PRO A 51 16.76 -9.19 16.96
N ASP A 52 17.41 -8.15 16.45
CA ASP A 52 17.15 -6.74 16.81
C ASP A 52 16.31 -6.02 15.73
N THR A 53 15.71 -4.90 16.10
CA THR A 53 14.93 -4.02 15.19
C THR A 53 15.80 -3.36 14.11
N SER A 54 17.13 -3.28 14.30
CA SER A 54 18.08 -2.82 13.29
C SER A 54 18.43 -3.88 12.25
N ASP A 55 18.11 -5.15 12.52
CA ASP A 55 18.40 -6.25 11.62
C ASP A 55 17.46 -6.24 10.42
N ILE A 56 18.00 -6.66 9.29
CA ILE A 56 17.30 -6.67 8.01
C ILE A 56 17.04 -8.09 7.56
N ILE A 57 15.80 -8.35 7.15
CA ILE A 57 15.42 -9.60 6.51
C ILE A 57 14.83 -9.33 5.12
N ARG A 58 15.15 -10.21 4.16
CA ARG A 58 14.69 -10.12 2.78
C ARG A 58 14.38 -11.50 2.23
N VAL A 59 13.24 -11.66 1.59
CA VAL A 59 12.86 -12.89 0.90
C VAL A 59 12.80 -12.67 -0.61
N LYS A 60 13.36 -13.62 -1.38
CA LYS A 60 13.20 -13.69 -2.84
C LYS A 60 12.59 -15.02 -3.24
N TYR A 61 11.64 -14.97 -4.17
CA TYR A 61 10.98 -16.15 -4.73
C TYR A 61 10.62 -15.91 -6.19
N GLY A 62 11.33 -16.54 -7.12
CA GLY A 62 11.18 -16.23 -8.54
C GLY A 62 11.48 -14.77 -8.82
N ASN A 63 10.52 -14.06 -9.42
CA ASN A 63 10.62 -12.62 -9.67
C ASN A 63 10.12 -11.76 -8.50
N THR A 64 9.58 -12.36 -7.43
CA THR A 64 9.14 -11.61 -6.26
C THR A 64 10.32 -11.33 -5.34
N ASP A 65 10.45 -10.09 -4.89
CA ASP A 65 11.47 -9.62 -3.95
C ASP A 65 10.77 -8.75 -2.89
N SER A 66 10.97 -9.04 -1.61
CA SER A 66 10.38 -8.23 -0.54
C SER A 66 11.04 -6.87 -0.37
N GLY A 67 12.23 -6.67 -0.95
CA GLY A 67 13.11 -5.60 -0.53
C GLY A 67 13.62 -5.81 0.90
N ASP A 68 14.39 -4.87 1.39
CA ASP A 68 14.88 -4.87 2.76
C ASP A 68 13.73 -4.56 3.72
N MET A 69 13.53 -5.43 4.70
CA MET A 69 12.52 -5.27 5.75
C MET A 69 13.15 -5.29 7.12
N TYR A 70 12.66 -4.44 8.01
CA TYR A 70 13.15 -4.29 9.38
C TYR A 70 12.38 -5.18 10.33
N ILE A 71 13.06 -5.83 11.26
CA ILE A 71 12.44 -6.68 12.26
C ILE A 71 11.59 -5.82 13.19
N HIS A 72 10.32 -6.14 13.27
CA HIS A 72 9.33 -5.42 14.07
C HIS A 72 9.01 -6.14 15.38
N SER A 73 8.85 -7.45 15.32
CA SER A 73 8.56 -8.26 16.51
C SER A 73 9.01 -9.69 16.33
N VAL A 74 9.33 -10.30 17.47
CA VAL A 74 9.64 -11.72 17.59
C VAL A 74 8.82 -12.33 18.70
N THR A 75 8.40 -13.59 18.51
CA THR A 75 7.77 -14.39 19.58
C THR A 75 8.30 -15.81 19.52
N SER A 76 8.53 -16.41 20.68
CA SER A 76 8.92 -17.81 20.80
C SER A 76 7.88 -18.57 21.62
N GLU A 77 7.29 -19.59 21.04
CA GLU A 77 6.25 -20.37 21.69
C GLU A 77 6.29 -21.83 21.20
N ASN A 78 6.32 -22.78 22.15
CA ASN A 78 6.22 -24.21 21.86
C ASN A 78 7.21 -24.73 20.78
N GLY A 79 8.46 -24.25 20.80
CA GLY A 79 9.49 -24.63 19.82
C GLY A 79 9.29 -24.02 18.44
N ILE A 80 8.44 -23.00 18.31
CA ILE A 80 8.26 -22.19 17.12
C ILE A 80 8.72 -20.77 17.39
N PHE A 81 9.68 -20.29 16.62
CA PHE A 81 10.09 -18.88 16.62
C PHE A 81 9.41 -18.16 15.47
N THR A 82 8.65 -17.12 15.79
CA THR A 82 7.97 -16.28 14.80
C THR A 82 8.66 -14.92 14.71
N LEU A 83 9.07 -14.55 13.51
CA LEU A 83 9.64 -13.25 13.19
C LEU A 83 8.67 -12.50 12.28
N ARG A 84 8.40 -11.25 12.62
CA ARG A 84 7.64 -10.33 11.79
C ARG A 84 8.49 -9.11 11.46
N ALA A 85 8.59 -8.80 10.16
CA ALA A 85 9.30 -7.64 9.66
C ALA A 85 8.35 -6.73 8.86
N LEU A 86 8.69 -5.45 8.79
CA LEU A 86 7.94 -4.41 8.07
C LEU A 86 8.89 -3.65 7.15
N SER A 87 8.35 -3.12 6.03
CA SER A 87 9.11 -2.26 5.12
C SER A 87 9.45 -0.88 5.73
N VAL A 88 8.73 -0.48 6.78
CA VAL A 88 8.96 0.78 7.50
C VAL A 88 10.14 0.63 8.45
N PRO A 89 11.14 1.55 8.40
CA PRO A 89 12.26 1.52 9.34
C PRO A 89 11.80 1.74 10.79
N PRO A 90 12.55 1.25 11.80
CA PRO A 90 12.25 1.49 13.21
C PRO A 90 12.38 2.97 13.56
N GLY A 91 11.80 3.39 14.70
CA GLY A 91 11.91 4.78 15.19
C GLY A 91 10.80 5.72 14.69
N ASN A 92 9.89 5.27 13.83
CA ASN A 92 8.82 6.10 13.25
C ASN A 92 7.60 6.30 14.16
N LEU A 93 7.76 6.20 15.47
CA LEU A 93 6.68 6.45 16.43
C LEU A 93 6.69 7.89 16.96
N GLU A 94 7.76 8.65 16.71
CA GLU A 94 7.87 10.04 17.14
C GLU A 94 6.83 10.91 16.42
N LYS A 95 6.04 11.61 17.21
CA LYS A 95 5.08 12.59 16.72
C LYS A 95 5.73 13.96 16.66
N LYS A 96 5.54 14.66 15.55
CA LYS A 96 6.09 15.98 15.32
C LYS A 96 4.98 17.00 15.12
N SER A 97 5.26 18.26 15.52
CA SER A 97 4.42 19.42 15.23
C SER A 97 5.28 20.46 14.54
N ARG A 98 5.00 20.70 13.27
CA ARG A 98 5.73 21.64 12.42
C ARG A 98 4.86 22.10 11.26
N ASP A 99 5.26 23.20 10.62
CA ASP A 99 4.57 23.70 9.44
C ASP A 99 5.54 24.09 8.33
N TRP A 100 5.01 24.13 7.13
CA TRP A 100 5.72 24.55 5.92
C TRP A 100 4.87 25.59 5.19
N GLU A 101 5.54 26.59 4.67
CA GLU A 101 4.94 27.59 3.80
C GLU A 101 5.49 27.48 2.38
N LYS A 102 4.61 27.67 1.38
CA LYS A 102 4.96 27.66 -0.05
C LYS A 102 5.76 26.43 -0.48
N ILE A 103 5.39 25.25 0.02
CA ILE A 103 6.08 24.01 -0.27
C ILE A 103 5.37 23.20 -1.36
N ARG A 104 6.13 22.45 -2.15
CA ARG A 104 5.63 21.47 -3.11
C ARG A 104 5.56 20.10 -2.48
N LEU A 105 4.59 19.27 -2.91
CA LEU A 105 4.46 17.89 -2.43
C LEU A 105 5.75 17.09 -2.64
N THR A 106 6.38 17.22 -3.81
CA THR A 106 7.66 16.56 -4.12
C THR A 106 8.76 16.94 -3.13
N ARG A 107 8.85 18.22 -2.75
CA ARG A 107 9.83 18.70 -1.78
C ARG A 107 9.54 18.20 -0.36
N LEU A 108 8.26 18.14 0.00
CA LEU A 108 7.82 17.59 1.28
C LEU A 108 8.19 16.11 1.41
N VAL A 109 7.91 15.32 0.37
CA VAL A 109 8.29 13.90 0.32
C VAL A 109 9.80 13.73 0.42
N ALA A 110 10.58 14.53 -0.32
CA ALA A 110 12.04 14.48 -0.29
C ALA A 110 12.60 14.73 1.11
N GLN A 111 12.08 15.75 1.81
CA GLN A 111 12.51 16.09 3.16
C GLN A 111 12.18 14.97 4.16
N ILE A 112 10.95 14.43 4.11
CA ILE A 112 10.55 13.31 4.99
C ILE A 112 11.41 12.07 4.71
N ALA A 113 11.72 11.79 3.45
CA ALA A 113 12.59 10.67 3.08
C ALA A 113 14.00 10.85 3.66
N GLU A 114 14.61 12.00 3.48
CA GLU A 114 15.94 12.35 4.00
C GLU A 114 16.00 12.21 5.53
N GLU A 115 15.02 12.77 6.25
CA GLU A 115 14.95 12.72 7.71
C GLU A 115 14.79 11.29 8.26
N ASN A 116 14.25 10.38 7.46
CA ASN A 116 14.05 8.98 7.82
C ASN A 116 15.09 8.04 7.19
N GLY A 117 16.16 8.58 6.58
CA GLY A 117 17.22 7.78 5.94
C GLY A 117 16.75 6.96 4.74
N LEU A 118 15.72 7.43 4.04
CA LEU A 118 15.11 6.78 2.89
C LEU A 118 15.38 7.54 1.60
N SER A 119 15.37 6.83 0.47
CA SER A 119 15.24 7.44 -0.84
C SER A 119 13.77 7.73 -1.17
N TYR A 120 13.48 8.41 -2.27
CA TYR A 120 12.12 8.62 -2.74
C TYR A 120 11.98 8.50 -4.25
N GLN A 121 10.80 8.09 -4.70
CA GLN A 121 10.38 8.05 -6.10
C GLN A 121 8.94 8.51 -6.24
N LEU A 122 8.63 9.20 -7.33
CA LEU A 122 7.31 9.79 -7.59
C LEU A 122 6.79 9.34 -8.95
N TYR A 123 5.51 8.93 -9.02
CA TYR A 123 4.88 8.48 -10.25
C TYR A 123 3.57 9.20 -10.51
N GLY A 124 3.53 10.05 -11.55
CA GLY A 124 2.34 10.78 -11.95
C GLY A 124 1.80 11.75 -10.90
N VAL A 125 2.66 12.21 -10.00
CA VAL A 125 2.30 13.15 -8.93
C VAL A 125 2.35 14.57 -9.49
N ASP A 126 1.25 15.32 -9.32
CA ASP A 126 1.19 16.72 -9.71
C ASP A 126 2.05 17.60 -8.80
N GLU A 127 2.73 18.60 -9.39
CA GLU A 127 3.57 19.59 -8.69
C GLU A 127 2.73 20.63 -7.95
N GLN A 128 1.85 20.18 -7.05
CA GLN A 128 1.03 21.07 -6.26
C GLN A 128 1.88 21.90 -5.29
N VAL A 129 1.62 23.22 -5.29
CA VAL A 129 2.21 24.14 -4.32
C VAL A 129 1.18 24.44 -3.23
N TYR A 130 1.51 24.10 -2.00
CA TYR A 130 0.72 24.44 -0.84
C TYR A 130 1.12 25.79 -0.29
N SER A 131 0.16 26.68 -0.02
CA SER A 131 0.43 27.95 0.68
C SER A 131 0.92 27.70 2.10
N ARG A 132 0.32 26.73 2.78
CA ARG A 132 0.72 26.25 4.11
C ARG A 132 0.28 24.81 4.31
N VAL A 133 1.15 24.00 4.93
CA VAL A 133 0.85 22.61 5.35
C VAL A 133 1.30 22.45 6.80
N VAL A 134 0.46 21.84 7.62
CA VAL A 134 0.72 21.62 9.04
C VAL A 134 0.72 20.13 9.34
N GLN A 135 1.78 19.67 9.98
CA GLN A 135 1.85 18.41 10.72
C GLN A 135 1.59 18.74 12.19
N ASP A 136 0.55 18.15 12.78
CA ASP A 136 0.13 18.46 14.14
C ASP A 136 0.02 17.20 14.97
N ASN A 137 1.02 16.98 15.84
CA ASN A 137 1.10 15.83 16.75
C ASN A 137 0.90 14.47 16.04
N GLU A 138 1.45 14.31 14.86
CA GLU A 138 1.39 13.09 14.05
C GLU A 138 2.79 12.63 13.60
N THR A 139 2.94 11.32 13.33
CA THR A 139 4.20 10.79 12.79
C THR A 139 4.38 11.23 11.35
N ASP A 140 5.62 11.21 10.84
CA ASP A 140 5.92 11.62 9.47
C ASP A 140 5.13 10.83 8.43
N PHE A 141 4.96 9.53 8.63
CA PHE A 141 4.23 8.69 7.67
C PHE A 141 2.71 8.83 7.80
N ALA A 142 2.16 9.07 9.00
CA ALA A 142 0.74 9.40 9.13
C ALA A 142 0.41 10.73 8.46
N PHE A 143 1.29 11.72 8.64
CA PHE A 143 1.20 13.00 7.98
C PHE A 143 1.26 12.86 6.45
N LEU A 144 2.24 12.11 5.93
CA LEU A 144 2.40 11.88 4.49
C LEU A 144 1.18 11.17 3.90
N ASP A 145 0.62 10.16 4.60
CA ASP A 145 -0.59 9.46 4.16
C ASP A 145 -1.77 10.41 4.02
N ARG A 146 -1.98 11.27 5.02
CA ARG A 146 -3.04 12.28 5.01
C ARG A 146 -2.90 13.28 3.85
N ILE A 147 -1.68 13.75 3.58
CA ILE A 147 -1.44 14.67 2.46
C ILE A 147 -1.63 13.98 1.12
N CYS A 148 -1.13 12.75 0.96
CA CYS A 148 -1.33 11.96 -0.26
C CYS A 148 -2.82 11.70 -0.54
N GLU A 149 -3.61 11.37 0.49
CA GLU A 149 -5.06 11.19 0.33
C GLU A 149 -5.76 12.45 -0.22
N CYS A 150 -5.33 13.64 0.21
CA CYS A 150 -5.86 14.92 -0.28
C CYS A 150 -5.56 15.18 -1.76
N GLU A 151 -4.58 14.50 -2.33
CA GLU A 151 -4.16 14.64 -3.74
C GLU A 151 -4.51 13.42 -4.61
N SER A 152 -5.37 12.52 -4.15
CA SER A 152 -5.64 11.24 -4.82
C SER A 152 -4.37 10.42 -5.07
N CYS A 153 -3.40 10.59 -4.20
CA CYS A 153 -2.15 9.86 -4.18
C CYS A 153 -2.16 8.81 -3.07
N CYS A 154 -1.28 7.84 -3.21
CA CYS A 154 -0.89 6.92 -2.15
C CYS A 154 0.63 6.88 -2.04
N PHE A 155 1.13 6.45 -0.88
CA PHE A 155 2.53 6.10 -0.75
C PHE A 155 2.70 4.71 -0.17
N MET A 156 3.84 4.12 -0.47
CA MET A 156 4.31 2.87 0.11
C MET A 156 5.81 2.96 0.33
N ILE A 157 6.36 2.11 1.18
CA ILE A 157 7.81 2.00 1.38
C ILE A 157 8.24 0.63 0.87
N TYR A 158 9.16 0.63 -0.08
CA TYR A 158 9.76 -0.55 -0.66
C TYR A 158 11.27 -0.38 -0.80
N ASP A 159 12.02 -1.35 -0.30
CA ASP A 159 13.49 -1.40 -0.42
C ASP A 159 14.16 -0.05 -0.05
N LYS A 160 13.86 0.47 1.15
CA LYS A 160 14.35 1.76 1.68
C LYS A 160 13.95 2.99 0.84
N THR A 161 12.89 2.88 0.05
CA THR A 161 12.43 3.97 -0.82
C THR A 161 10.98 4.30 -0.53
N ILE A 162 10.67 5.58 -0.25
CA ILE A 162 9.30 6.09 -0.26
C ILE A 162 8.86 6.22 -1.70
N VAL A 163 7.85 5.46 -2.10
CA VAL A 163 7.24 5.53 -3.43
C VAL A 163 5.90 6.21 -3.30
N VAL A 164 5.77 7.42 -3.84
CA VAL A 164 4.49 8.14 -3.92
C VAL A 164 3.97 8.06 -5.34
N TYR A 165 2.71 7.74 -5.49
CA TYR A 165 2.09 7.65 -6.81
C TYR A 165 0.67 8.21 -6.81
N SER A 166 0.29 8.83 -7.93
CA SER A 166 -1.09 9.19 -8.20
C SER A 166 -1.89 7.94 -8.57
N GLU A 167 -2.99 7.67 -7.86
CA GLU A 167 -3.86 6.54 -8.18
C GLU A 167 -4.43 6.65 -9.61
N PRO A 168 -4.95 7.82 -10.07
CA PRO A 168 -5.39 7.97 -11.47
C PRO A 168 -4.31 7.67 -12.49
N TYR A 169 -3.07 8.11 -12.23
CA TYR A 169 -1.95 7.80 -13.13
C TYR A 169 -1.69 6.30 -13.20
N MET A 170 -1.63 5.60 -12.07
CA MET A 170 -1.42 4.15 -12.06
C MET A 170 -2.57 3.41 -12.76
N GLU A 171 -3.80 3.83 -12.53
CA GLU A 171 -4.99 3.25 -13.19
C GLU A 171 -5.03 3.49 -14.70
N SER A 172 -4.40 4.57 -15.19
CA SER A 172 -4.32 4.84 -16.64
C SER A 172 -3.30 3.96 -17.38
N ARG A 173 -2.36 3.33 -16.65
CA ARG A 173 -1.29 2.54 -17.26
C ARG A 173 -1.80 1.29 -17.97
N ASN A 174 -0.94 0.75 -18.83
CA ASN A 174 -1.21 -0.51 -19.52
C ASN A 174 -1.36 -1.65 -18.51
N ALA A 175 -2.44 -2.39 -18.64
CA ALA A 175 -2.78 -3.50 -17.77
C ALA A 175 -2.23 -4.82 -18.32
N GLY A 176 -1.59 -5.60 -17.46
CA GLY A 176 -1.32 -7.01 -17.73
C GLY A 176 -2.61 -7.84 -17.65
N THR A 177 -2.55 -9.12 -17.98
CA THR A 177 -3.70 -10.03 -17.86
C THR A 177 -3.55 -10.91 -16.62
N LEU A 178 -4.57 -10.91 -15.75
CA LEU A 178 -4.68 -11.80 -14.61
C LEU A 178 -5.81 -12.80 -14.84
N GLU A 179 -5.47 -14.05 -15.12
CA GLU A 179 -6.44 -15.10 -15.36
C GLU A 179 -6.80 -15.85 -14.08
N VAL A 180 -8.10 -16.05 -13.88
CA VAL A 180 -8.64 -16.95 -12.86
C VAL A 180 -9.01 -18.25 -13.53
N GLY A 181 -8.16 -19.27 -13.38
CA GLY A 181 -8.42 -20.61 -13.90
C GLY A 181 -9.63 -21.28 -13.23
N GLU A 182 -10.05 -22.41 -13.76
CA GLU A 182 -11.23 -23.17 -13.28
C GLU A 182 -11.15 -23.53 -11.79
N ASN A 183 -9.96 -23.83 -11.27
CA ASN A 183 -9.72 -24.16 -9.87
C ASN A 183 -9.41 -22.92 -8.98
N GLY A 184 -9.32 -21.74 -9.55
CA GLY A 184 -9.09 -20.51 -8.80
C GLY A 184 -10.30 -20.14 -7.94
N LYS A 185 -10.05 -19.73 -6.69
CA LYS A 185 -11.10 -19.17 -5.83
C LYS A 185 -11.25 -17.69 -6.17
N PHE A 186 -12.47 -17.26 -6.39
CA PHE A 186 -12.82 -15.90 -6.75
C PHE A 186 -13.93 -15.38 -5.86
N HIS A 187 -13.72 -14.22 -5.29
CA HIS A 187 -14.72 -13.46 -4.54
C HIS A 187 -14.80 -12.06 -5.11
N TYR A 188 -16.02 -11.55 -5.23
CA TYR A 188 -16.29 -10.22 -5.76
C TYR A 188 -17.44 -9.57 -4.99
N SER A 189 -17.27 -8.30 -4.66
CA SER A 189 -18.25 -7.50 -3.95
C SER A 189 -18.51 -6.20 -4.71
N LYS A 190 -19.78 -5.80 -4.79
CA LYS A 190 -20.18 -4.52 -5.39
C LYS A 190 -21.18 -3.83 -4.48
N ILE A 191 -20.84 -2.63 -4.06
CA ILE A 191 -21.72 -1.69 -3.37
C ILE A 191 -22.32 -0.76 -4.43
N TYR A 192 -23.63 -0.72 -4.52
CA TYR A 192 -24.34 0.08 -5.53
C TYR A 192 -24.46 1.55 -5.13
N GLU A 193 -24.43 1.83 -3.84
CA GLU A 193 -24.51 3.18 -3.32
C GLU A 193 -23.14 3.85 -3.38
N LYS A 194 -23.01 4.81 -4.28
CA LYS A 194 -21.85 5.68 -4.45
C LYS A 194 -22.29 7.11 -4.36
N TYR A 195 -21.45 7.97 -3.81
CA TYR A 195 -21.71 9.40 -3.85
C TYR A 195 -21.51 9.93 -5.28
N LYS A 196 -22.47 10.75 -5.74
CA LYS A 196 -22.35 11.47 -7.01
C LYS A 196 -21.49 12.71 -6.87
N THR A 197 -21.64 13.42 -5.76
CA THR A 197 -21.05 14.72 -5.52
C THR A 197 -20.31 14.72 -4.19
N CYS A 198 -19.17 15.38 -4.11
CA CYS A 198 -18.56 15.76 -2.86
C CYS A 198 -18.49 17.29 -2.77
N ARG A 199 -18.83 17.81 -1.61
CA ARG A 199 -18.74 19.23 -1.29
C ARG A 199 -17.84 19.41 -0.07
N VAL A 200 -16.77 20.17 -0.24
CA VAL A 200 -15.90 20.61 0.85
C VAL A 200 -16.25 22.06 1.19
N VAL A 201 -16.59 22.31 2.44
CA VAL A 201 -16.98 23.63 2.92
C VAL A 201 -16.28 23.94 4.23
N ASN A 202 -15.54 25.04 4.26
CA ASN A 202 -14.96 25.55 5.50
C ASN A 202 -15.06 27.08 5.53
N GLY A 203 -16.14 27.54 6.15
CA GLY A 203 -16.39 28.97 6.39
C GLY A 203 -16.33 29.83 5.11
N LYS A 204 -15.12 30.34 4.82
CA LYS A 204 -14.89 31.28 3.72
C LYS A 204 -14.78 30.61 2.34
N PHE A 205 -14.26 29.38 2.29
CA PHE A 205 -13.96 28.70 1.02
C PHE A 205 -14.81 27.45 0.88
N SER A 206 -15.33 27.22 -0.32
CA SER A 206 -16.07 26.03 -0.67
C SER A 206 -15.70 25.55 -2.07
N GLY A 207 -15.82 24.25 -2.29
CA GLY A 207 -15.63 23.61 -3.57
C GLY A 207 -16.51 22.38 -3.71
N GLU A 208 -16.87 22.06 -4.93
CA GLU A 208 -17.70 20.91 -5.26
C GLU A 208 -17.12 20.19 -6.48
N PHE A 209 -17.19 18.87 -6.45
CA PHE A 209 -16.86 18.01 -7.58
C PHE A 209 -17.91 16.92 -7.72
N SER A 210 -18.33 16.62 -8.96
CA SER A 210 -19.35 15.62 -9.26
C SER A 210 -18.91 14.68 -10.38
N THR A 211 -19.41 13.44 -10.32
CA THR A 211 -19.26 12.43 -11.38
C THR A 211 -20.62 12.20 -12.06
N ASP A 212 -20.61 11.54 -13.22
CA ASP A 212 -21.84 11.21 -13.96
C ASP A 212 -22.64 10.07 -13.33
N TYR A 213 -22.07 9.38 -12.35
CA TYR A 213 -22.65 8.22 -11.69
C TYR A 213 -22.70 8.41 -10.17
N GLY A 214 -23.52 7.59 -9.52
CA GLY A 214 -23.76 7.66 -8.08
C GLY A 214 -25.00 8.48 -7.73
N LYS A 215 -25.27 8.58 -6.43
CA LYS A 215 -26.41 9.31 -5.86
C LYS A 215 -25.98 9.97 -4.56
N GLY A 216 -26.60 11.07 -4.25
CA GLY A 216 -26.35 11.77 -2.99
C GLY A 216 -25.09 12.63 -2.99
N VAL A 217 -24.95 13.40 -1.92
CA VAL A 217 -23.90 14.39 -1.70
C VAL A 217 -23.12 14.02 -0.45
N LEU A 218 -21.80 13.93 -0.57
CA LEU A 218 -20.88 13.82 0.54
C LEU A 218 -20.47 15.24 0.98
N ASN A 219 -20.78 15.62 2.20
CA ASN A 219 -20.38 16.91 2.76
C ASN A 219 -19.18 16.71 3.70
N ILE A 220 -18.10 17.44 3.46
CA ILE A 220 -16.85 17.43 4.23
C ILE A 220 -16.63 18.82 4.81
N THR A 221 -16.53 18.92 6.13
CA THR A 221 -16.41 20.18 6.87
C THR A 221 -15.16 20.30 7.74
N ASP A 222 -14.41 19.22 7.90
CA ASP A 222 -13.21 19.11 8.74
C ASP A 222 -11.94 19.52 8.00
N LEU A 223 -11.95 19.52 6.67
CA LEU A 223 -10.85 20.03 5.86
C LEU A 223 -10.83 21.57 5.85
N LYS A 224 -9.63 22.13 5.83
CA LYS A 224 -9.42 23.61 5.91
C LYS A 224 -8.74 24.14 4.64
N PRO A 225 -9.44 24.19 3.50
CA PRO A 225 -8.89 24.76 2.28
C PRO A 225 -8.56 26.24 2.45
N LEU A 226 -7.47 26.69 1.84
CA LEU A 226 -7.02 28.07 1.84
C LEU A 226 -7.46 28.85 0.60
N SER A 227 -8.16 28.17 -0.33
CA SER A 227 -8.77 28.77 -1.54
C SER A 227 -9.92 27.91 -2.06
N SER A 228 -10.78 28.49 -2.91
CA SER A 228 -11.84 27.73 -3.58
C SER A 228 -11.28 26.68 -4.56
N SER A 229 -10.19 26.95 -5.23
CA SER A 229 -9.52 25.96 -6.10
C SER A 229 -8.99 24.78 -5.32
N GLU A 230 -8.46 24.99 -4.14
CA GLU A 230 -8.06 23.91 -3.23
C GLU A 230 -9.28 23.13 -2.74
N ALA A 231 -10.37 23.80 -2.38
CA ALA A 231 -11.60 23.13 -1.97
C ALA A 231 -12.18 22.21 -3.07
N ILE A 232 -12.09 22.62 -4.35
CA ILE A 232 -12.51 21.79 -5.49
C ILE A 232 -11.59 20.58 -5.62
N ARG A 233 -10.27 20.75 -5.52
CA ARG A 233 -9.29 19.66 -5.59
C ARG A 233 -9.52 18.63 -4.48
N LEU A 234 -9.71 19.11 -3.24
CA LEU A 234 -10.04 18.27 -2.09
C LEU A 234 -11.38 17.54 -2.28
N SER A 235 -12.41 18.20 -2.84
CA SER A 235 -13.70 17.57 -3.14
C SER A 235 -13.54 16.39 -4.10
N LYS A 236 -12.72 16.56 -5.14
CA LYS A 236 -12.39 15.51 -6.09
C LYS A 236 -11.69 14.33 -5.41
N ALA A 237 -10.66 14.58 -4.62
CA ALA A 237 -9.90 13.55 -3.92
C ALA A 237 -10.78 12.80 -2.90
N MET A 238 -11.61 13.50 -2.13
CA MET A 238 -12.51 12.89 -1.16
C MET A 238 -13.60 12.06 -1.84
N LEU A 239 -14.21 12.54 -2.93
CA LEU A 239 -15.20 11.75 -3.66
C LEU A 239 -14.58 10.43 -4.17
N ARG A 240 -13.37 10.50 -4.70
CA ARG A 240 -12.61 9.33 -5.12
C ARG A 240 -12.34 8.38 -3.93
N LYS A 241 -11.82 8.89 -2.81
CA LYS A 241 -11.53 8.13 -1.59
C LYS A 241 -12.73 7.31 -1.11
N TYR A 242 -13.90 7.93 -1.06
CA TYR A 242 -15.12 7.29 -0.56
C TYR A 242 -15.76 6.31 -1.55
N ASN A 243 -15.53 6.48 -2.84
CA ASN A 243 -16.13 5.63 -3.87
C ASN A 243 -15.20 4.47 -4.34
N LYS A 244 -13.89 4.56 -4.13
CA LYS A 244 -12.91 3.65 -4.77
C LYS A 244 -13.06 2.19 -4.39
N ASP A 245 -13.50 1.89 -3.18
CA ASP A 245 -13.66 0.52 -2.68
C ASP A 245 -15.08 -0.06 -2.89
N SER A 246 -15.93 0.66 -3.64
CA SER A 246 -17.30 0.21 -3.91
C SER A 246 -17.39 -1.06 -4.76
N VAL A 247 -16.35 -1.37 -5.53
CA VAL A 247 -16.22 -2.62 -6.28
C VAL A 247 -14.86 -3.21 -5.99
N CYS A 248 -14.84 -4.30 -5.28
CA CYS A 248 -13.61 -4.96 -4.85
C CYS A 248 -13.75 -6.48 -4.87
N GLY A 249 -12.64 -7.18 -4.79
CA GLY A 249 -12.65 -8.62 -4.79
C GLY A 249 -11.32 -9.23 -4.38
N LYS A 250 -11.32 -10.56 -4.41
CA LYS A 250 -10.17 -11.38 -4.05
C LYS A 250 -10.06 -12.58 -4.99
N ILE A 251 -8.86 -12.89 -5.40
CA ILE A 251 -8.50 -14.10 -6.12
C ILE A 251 -7.50 -14.88 -5.29
N THR A 252 -7.72 -16.19 -5.16
CA THR A 252 -6.74 -17.10 -4.57
C THR A 252 -6.30 -18.10 -5.64
N LYS A 253 -4.98 -18.16 -5.89
CA LYS A 253 -4.36 -19.08 -6.85
C LYS A 253 -2.91 -19.41 -6.47
N SER A 254 -2.22 -20.21 -7.27
CA SER A 254 -0.77 -20.39 -7.14
C SER A 254 -0.03 -19.07 -7.26
N ILE A 255 1.17 -19.01 -6.71
CA ILE A 255 1.96 -17.76 -6.65
C ILE A 255 2.05 -17.08 -8.01
N VAL A 256 1.78 -15.77 -7.97
CA VAL A 256 1.91 -14.86 -9.10
C VAL A 256 3.09 -13.92 -8.80
N ASP A 257 4.18 -14.13 -9.50
CA ASP A 257 5.47 -13.42 -9.26
C ASP A 257 5.73 -12.27 -10.24
N LYS A 258 4.79 -12.00 -11.15
CA LYS A 258 4.91 -10.93 -12.16
C LYS A 258 4.12 -9.66 -11.85
N TYR A 259 3.36 -9.67 -10.76
CA TYR A 259 2.59 -8.50 -10.33
C TYR A 259 2.92 -8.16 -8.88
N SER A 260 2.82 -6.88 -8.57
CA SER A 260 2.91 -6.32 -7.22
C SER A 260 1.65 -5.52 -6.88
N ALA A 261 1.51 -5.10 -5.63
CA ALA A 261 0.52 -4.09 -5.26
C ALA A 261 0.72 -2.82 -6.09
N ALA A 262 -0.34 -2.04 -6.29
CA ALA A 262 -0.43 -0.87 -7.18
C ALA A 262 -0.29 -1.19 -8.69
N ASN A 263 -0.15 -2.45 -9.11
CA ASN A 263 -0.26 -2.79 -10.52
C ASN A 263 -1.72 -2.81 -10.99
N VAL A 264 -1.89 -2.66 -12.30
CA VAL A 264 -3.19 -2.72 -12.98
C VAL A 264 -3.23 -3.96 -13.86
N VAL A 265 -4.34 -4.68 -13.80
CA VAL A 265 -4.54 -5.91 -14.55
C VAL A 265 -5.93 -5.95 -15.22
N ASN A 266 -6.01 -6.56 -16.39
CA ASN A 266 -7.28 -6.97 -16.97
C ASN A 266 -7.63 -8.34 -16.40
N LEU A 267 -8.67 -8.37 -15.57
CA LEU A 267 -9.16 -9.61 -15.00
C LEU A 267 -9.84 -10.44 -16.09
N LYS A 268 -9.48 -11.73 -16.19
CA LYS A 268 -10.16 -12.70 -17.02
C LYS A 268 -10.59 -13.89 -16.19
N THR A 269 -11.87 -14.25 -16.28
CA THR A 269 -12.45 -15.35 -15.52
C THR A 269 -13.59 -16.03 -16.26
N VAL A 270 -13.51 -17.35 -16.40
CA VAL A 270 -14.60 -18.15 -16.96
C VAL A 270 -15.82 -18.25 -16.04
N LYS A 271 -15.64 -17.97 -14.74
CA LYS A 271 -16.71 -18.11 -13.73
C LYS A 271 -17.64 -16.92 -13.67
N ALA A 272 -17.17 -15.75 -14.03
CA ALA A 272 -17.94 -14.50 -13.92
C ALA A 272 -17.53 -13.50 -15.01
N PRO A 273 -17.85 -13.75 -16.29
CA PRO A 273 -17.42 -12.88 -17.40
C PRO A 273 -17.89 -11.42 -17.26
N ALA A 274 -19.01 -11.18 -16.58
CA ALA A 274 -19.49 -9.83 -16.29
C ALA A 274 -18.52 -8.97 -15.43
N TRP A 275 -17.55 -9.62 -14.80
CA TRP A 275 -16.53 -8.99 -13.97
C TRP A 275 -15.16 -8.87 -14.65
N GLU A 276 -15.08 -9.21 -15.93
CA GLU A 276 -13.88 -9.00 -16.75
C GLU A 276 -13.67 -7.53 -17.03
N LYS A 277 -12.87 -6.91 -16.18
CA LYS A 277 -12.60 -5.47 -16.18
C LYS A 277 -11.15 -5.18 -15.86
N LYS A 278 -10.79 -3.92 -16.05
CA LYS A 278 -9.53 -3.36 -15.59
C LYS A 278 -9.58 -3.16 -14.07
N MET A 279 -8.69 -3.83 -13.36
CA MET A 279 -8.63 -3.84 -11.90
C MET A 279 -7.30 -3.30 -11.41
N PHE A 280 -7.35 -2.58 -10.30
CA PHE A 280 -6.18 -2.13 -9.55
C PHE A 280 -5.91 -3.09 -8.39
N ILE A 281 -4.70 -3.61 -8.30
CA ILE A 281 -4.30 -4.53 -7.23
C ILE A 281 -4.03 -3.72 -5.96
N THR A 282 -4.84 -3.93 -4.92
CA THR A 282 -4.73 -3.22 -3.64
C THR A 282 -3.77 -3.90 -2.68
N SER A 283 -3.69 -5.23 -2.71
CA SER A 283 -2.67 -5.98 -1.98
C SER A 283 -2.48 -7.38 -2.55
N ILE A 284 -1.30 -7.97 -2.30
CA ILE A 284 -0.98 -9.36 -2.61
C ILE A 284 -0.40 -9.99 -1.35
N ARG A 285 -0.96 -11.11 -0.95
CA ARG A 285 -0.46 -11.92 0.15
C ARG A 285 0.06 -13.25 -0.39
N ASN A 286 1.37 -13.41 -0.44
CA ASN A 286 2.04 -14.62 -0.91
C ASN A 286 2.42 -15.52 0.27
N ASN A 287 1.94 -16.75 0.30
CA ASN A 287 2.47 -17.81 1.14
C ASN A 287 3.37 -18.69 0.28
N TYR A 288 4.68 -18.50 0.46
CA TYR A 288 5.67 -19.14 -0.41
C TYR A 288 5.76 -20.64 -0.21
N LEU A 289 5.54 -21.13 1.02
CA LEU A 289 5.61 -22.57 1.30
C LEU A 289 4.37 -23.33 0.83
N GLU A 290 3.20 -22.68 0.81
CA GLU A 290 1.97 -23.25 0.29
C GLU A 290 1.79 -23.02 -1.22
N ASN A 291 2.73 -22.34 -1.88
CA ASN A 291 2.62 -21.92 -3.29
C ASN A 291 1.27 -21.21 -3.57
N ARG A 292 0.92 -20.24 -2.73
CA ARG A 292 -0.39 -19.58 -2.76
C ARG A 292 -0.28 -18.07 -2.74
N SER A 293 -1.00 -17.40 -3.66
CA SER A 293 -1.25 -15.96 -3.66
C SER A 293 -2.73 -15.68 -3.40
N ASP A 294 -2.98 -14.80 -2.44
CA ASP A 294 -4.25 -14.11 -2.26
C ASP A 294 -4.10 -12.69 -2.81
N ILE A 295 -4.76 -12.37 -3.92
CA ILE A 295 -4.66 -11.10 -4.62
C ILE A 295 -5.95 -10.34 -4.38
N TYR A 296 -5.86 -9.17 -3.74
CA TYR A 296 -6.96 -8.26 -3.50
C TYR A 296 -6.94 -7.14 -4.55
N PHE A 297 -8.11 -6.78 -5.03
CA PHE A 297 -8.24 -5.78 -6.08
C PHE A 297 -9.51 -4.94 -5.91
N ARG A 298 -9.50 -3.78 -6.53
CA ARG A 298 -10.66 -2.93 -6.75
C ARG A 298 -10.80 -2.56 -8.22
N GLU A 299 -11.98 -2.11 -8.64
CA GLU A 299 -12.19 -1.56 -9.96
C GLU A 299 -11.38 -0.26 -10.14
N CYS A 300 -10.80 -0.04 -11.31
CA CYS A 300 -10.24 1.26 -11.68
C CYS A 300 -11.37 2.27 -11.81
N LEU A 301 -11.13 3.49 -11.31
CA LEU A 301 -12.15 4.53 -11.35
C LEU A 301 -12.03 5.39 -12.62
N GLU A 302 -13.16 5.75 -13.19
CA GLU A 302 -13.26 6.65 -14.31
C GLU A 302 -13.97 7.95 -13.90
N GLY A 303 -13.60 9.08 -14.52
CA GLY A 303 -14.26 10.36 -14.30
C GLY A 303 -13.89 11.11 -13.01
N TYR A 304 -12.76 10.77 -12.36
CA TYR A 304 -12.25 11.46 -11.18
C TYR A 304 -11.02 12.30 -11.47
#